data_0a5f27f21e53ca9875dda7f1085f85b7
#
_entry.id   0a5f27f21e53ca9875dda7f1085f85b7
#
_cell.length_a   1.000
_cell.length_b   1.000
_cell.length_c   1.000
_cell.angle_alpha   90.00
_cell.angle_beta   90.00
_cell.angle_gamma   90.00
#
_symmetry.space_group_name_H-M   'P 1'
#
loop_
_entity.id
_entity.type
_entity.pdbx_description
1 polymer ?
#
loop_
_entity_poly.entity_id
_entity_poly.type
_entity_poly.pdbx_seq_one_letter_code
_entity_poly.pdbx_strand_id
1 'polypeptide(L)'
;MQYLRLGWSISALLSFSLCAHELPAGTTLEVRLSTPTGSSISHTGDQVEGRTIAPIGFRGQILVPQASRVFGSIESATPFGLGLKHVTASIHYQFHTVRLANGETIPIQTEVLEVETAKERVEVDGTVRGIHPVASLSSSLSLVTAPMLFVAPPVGALVWGIKSLIAPSPNPEIYFPAGTELLLRLTAPVELRSSAERPIGVKSLSPEELSKVEKLLNGSAQRARMGNHPSDFVNVLFLGSREAMERAFHAAGWVQAERKSPMSLYRMYHALTRRNGYKRAPMNTLTLNGVSSDFVYQKSLDTVQKRHHLRLWKGPNTTDVWLGAAAEDIGFRFKLTHWTHSTAPNIDNERGKVVNDLAFTGCLDAVELVSRQSPDLLQDPKGKQFILTDTDVAVVRLDVCNNPRIMQGVDLASGRDQPSRFSSGFGSLRNDLRHNILFTTYNTLKLVTQRQTLKPLRKTPSIDSNPPGLDWLSSLPAGKATSFVSASSDPPTGAIQ
;
A
#
# COMPACT_ATOMS: atom_id res chain seq x y z
N MET A 1 -43.11 68.20 33.95
CA MET A 1 -43.12 66.72 34.02
C MET A 1 -42.55 66.16 32.71
N GLN A 2 -41.25 65.89 32.72
CA GLN A 2 -40.52 65.35 31.58
C GLN A 2 -40.33 63.84 31.83
N TYR A 3 -40.83 63.01 30.92
CA TYR A 3 -40.59 61.57 30.94
C TYR A 3 -39.35 61.22 30.11
N LEU A 4 -38.29 60.80 30.79
CA LEU A 4 -37.06 60.23 30.21
C LEU A 4 -37.42 58.80 29.70
N ARG A 5 -37.33 58.55 28.40
CA ARG A 5 -37.38 57.19 27.84
C ARG A 5 -35.97 56.64 27.71
N LEU A 6 -35.63 55.70 28.58
CA LEU A 6 -34.42 54.88 28.49
C LEU A 6 -34.63 53.83 27.40
N GLY A 7 -33.92 54.00 26.26
CA GLY A 7 -33.86 52.96 25.21
C GLY A 7 -32.82 51.92 25.56
N TRP A 8 -33.22 50.68 25.80
CA TRP A 8 -32.32 49.55 25.91
C TRP A 8 -32.00 49.03 24.53
N SER A 9 -30.74 49.28 24.10
CA SER A 9 -30.17 48.61 22.89
C SER A 9 -29.69 47.24 23.28
N ILE A 10 -30.44 46.20 22.91
CA ILE A 10 -30.00 44.82 23.02
C ILE A 10 -29.09 44.54 21.82
N SER A 11 -27.78 44.61 22.04
CA SER A 11 -26.78 44.08 21.10
C SER A 11 -26.82 42.56 21.15
N ALA A 12 -27.52 41.94 20.17
CA ALA A 12 -27.46 40.52 19.97
C ALA A 12 -26.06 40.17 19.43
N LEU A 13 -25.18 39.72 20.32
CA LEU A 13 -23.95 39.03 19.95
C LEU A 13 -24.32 37.71 19.25
N LEU A 14 -24.35 37.74 17.91
CA LEU A 14 -24.36 36.55 17.10
C LEU A 14 -23.02 35.82 17.32
N SER A 15 -23.00 34.91 18.26
CA SER A 15 -21.94 33.93 18.42
C SER A 15 -21.97 33.00 17.20
N PHE A 16 -21.15 33.29 16.20
CA PHE A 16 -20.85 32.32 15.17
C PHE A 16 -20.10 31.17 15.87
N SER A 17 -20.80 30.10 16.19
CA SER A 17 -20.16 28.81 16.50
C SER A 17 -19.41 28.38 15.25
N LEU A 18 -18.12 28.66 15.18
CA LEU A 18 -17.25 27.95 14.28
C LEU A 18 -17.38 26.46 14.64
N CYS A 19 -18.06 25.70 13.80
CA CYS A 19 -18.04 24.25 13.91
C CYS A 19 -16.58 23.82 13.64
N ALA A 20 -15.81 23.66 14.70
CA ALA A 20 -14.54 22.98 14.61
C ALA A 20 -14.83 21.51 14.34
N HIS A 21 -14.29 20.99 13.26
CA HIS A 21 -14.32 19.55 12.94
C HIS A 21 -13.11 18.91 13.59
N GLU A 22 -13.32 17.82 14.31
CA GLU A 22 -12.27 17.08 14.99
C GLU A 22 -12.03 15.75 14.28
N LEU A 23 -10.79 15.48 13.87
CA LEU A 23 -10.34 14.16 13.49
C LEU A 23 -9.95 13.40 14.76
N PRO A 24 -10.58 12.28 15.10
CA PRO A 24 -10.28 11.55 16.30
C PRO A 24 -8.88 10.92 16.27
N ALA A 25 -8.29 10.71 17.43
CA ALA A 25 -7.12 9.85 17.58
C ALA A 25 -7.45 8.46 17.01
N GLY A 26 -6.46 7.83 16.36
CA GLY A 26 -6.67 6.57 15.63
C GLY A 26 -6.97 6.75 14.15
N THR A 27 -7.33 7.95 13.68
CA THR A 27 -7.50 8.23 12.25
C THR A 27 -6.22 7.90 11.49
N THR A 28 -6.35 7.21 10.36
CA THR A 28 -5.22 6.82 9.51
C THR A 28 -5.03 7.78 8.35
N LEU A 29 -3.76 7.99 7.99
CA LEU A 29 -3.34 8.80 6.85
C LEU A 29 -2.42 7.97 5.98
N GLU A 30 -2.76 7.79 4.72
CA GLU A 30 -1.88 7.18 3.74
C GLU A 30 -1.04 8.27 3.09
N VAL A 31 0.29 8.19 3.27
CA VAL A 31 1.23 9.24 2.86
C VAL A 31 2.28 8.66 1.93
N ARG A 32 2.45 9.28 0.77
CA ARG A 32 3.51 8.96 -0.18
C ARG A 32 4.69 9.89 0.04
N LEU A 33 5.87 9.34 0.33
CA LEU A 33 7.10 10.10 0.54
C LEU A 33 7.52 10.85 -0.73
N SER A 34 7.87 12.11 -0.57
CA SER A 34 8.53 12.93 -1.60
C SER A 34 10.04 12.98 -1.39
N THR A 35 10.50 12.75 -0.15
CA THR A 35 11.90 12.74 0.24
C THR A 35 12.40 11.31 0.34
N PRO A 36 13.48 10.92 -0.35
CA PRO A 36 14.08 9.62 -0.13
C PRO A 36 14.71 9.55 1.26
N THR A 37 14.54 8.42 1.95
CA THR A 37 15.05 8.20 3.30
C THR A 37 15.69 6.82 3.43
N GLY A 38 16.55 6.64 4.42
CA GLY A 38 17.17 5.33 4.65
C GLY A 38 18.06 5.31 5.87
N SER A 39 18.31 4.12 6.40
CA SER A 39 19.08 3.93 7.63
C SER A 39 20.54 4.38 7.54
N SER A 40 21.13 4.38 6.33
CA SER A 40 22.52 4.76 6.09
C SER A 40 22.69 6.13 5.43
N ILE A 41 21.59 6.77 5.01
CA ILE A 41 21.63 8.07 4.33
C ILE A 41 20.95 9.18 5.11
N SER A 42 20.09 8.83 6.09
CA SER A 42 19.36 9.80 6.91
C SER A 42 20.01 9.94 8.28
N HIS A 43 19.89 11.14 8.85
CA HIS A 43 20.37 11.49 10.19
C HIS A 43 19.22 12.00 11.04
N THR A 44 19.41 11.97 12.35
CA THR A 44 18.45 12.58 13.31
C THR A 44 18.28 14.06 13.00
N GLY A 45 17.02 14.50 12.87
CA GLY A 45 16.67 15.89 12.55
C GLY A 45 16.48 16.16 11.06
N ASP A 46 16.83 15.22 10.15
CA ASP A 46 16.58 15.38 8.71
C ASP A 46 15.09 15.54 8.44
N GLN A 47 14.74 16.51 7.61
CA GLN A 47 13.36 16.80 7.25
C GLN A 47 12.84 15.79 6.23
N VAL A 48 11.61 15.35 6.44
CA VAL A 48 10.90 14.43 5.56
C VAL A 48 9.61 15.07 5.10
N GLU A 49 9.37 15.01 3.79
CA GLU A 49 8.13 15.46 3.19
C GLU A 49 7.41 14.31 2.49
N GLY A 50 6.08 14.32 2.57
CA GLY A 50 5.20 13.43 1.83
C GLY A 50 3.92 14.13 1.41
N ARG A 51 3.03 13.38 0.77
CA ARG A 51 1.70 13.84 0.36
C ARG A 51 0.65 12.79 0.68
N THR A 52 -0.53 13.24 1.14
CA THR A 52 -1.67 12.36 1.36
C THR A 52 -2.13 11.74 0.04
N ILE A 53 -2.27 10.41 0.00
CA ILE A 53 -2.73 9.68 -1.20
C ILE A 53 -4.25 9.73 -1.29
N ALA A 54 -4.92 9.45 -0.16
CA ALA A 54 -6.36 9.50 -0.04
C ALA A 54 -6.80 10.76 0.70
N PRO A 55 -7.97 11.33 0.38
CA PRO A 55 -8.57 12.36 1.21
C PRO A 55 -8.99 11.76 2.55
N ILE A 56 -8.87 12.54 3.61
CA ILE A 56 -9.28 12.12 4.94
C ILE A 56 -10.60 12.81 5.28
N GLY A 57 -11.63 12.00 5.48
CA GLY A 57 -12.96 12.45 5.78
C GLY A 57 -13.42 12.07 7.16
N PHE A 58 -14.38 12.81 7.66
CA PHE A 58 -15.12 12.49 8.87
C PHE A 58 -16.58 12.94 8.72
N ARG A 59 -17.53 12.05 9.02
CA ARG A 59 -18.97 12.30 8.91
C ARG A 59 -19.41 12.85 7.54
N GLY A 60 -18.88 12.30 6.46
CA GLY A 60 -19.23 12.69 5.09
C GLY A 60 -18.61 14.00 4.61
N GLN A 61 -17.68 14.58 5.34
CA GLN A 61 -16.93 15.77 4.95
C GLN A 61 -15.46 15.44 4.77
N ILE A 62 -14.83 15.97 3.73
CA ILE A 62 -13.39 15.89 3.56
C ILE A 62 -12.74 17.00 4.38
N LEU A 63 -11.94 16.59 5.35
CA LEU A 63 -11.24 17.49 6.25
C LEU A 63 -9.78 17.73 5.81
N VAL A 64 -9.12 16.69 5.30
CA VAL A 64 -7.79 16.82 4.70
C VAL A 64 -7.88 16.35 3.25
N PRO A 65 -7.74 17.26 2.28
CA PRO A 65 -7.77 16.92 0.86
C PRO A 65 -6.63 15.99 0.45
N GLN A 66 -6.84 15.22 -0.60
CA GLN A 66 -5.81 14.48 -1.28
C GLN A 66 -4.69 15.42 -1.78
N ALA A 67 -3.46 14.92 -1.82
CA ALA A 67 -2.24 15.64 -2.18
C ALA A 67 -1.84 16.77 -1.21
N SER A 68 -2.45 16.85 -0.02
CA SER A 68 -1.98 17.73 1.05
C SER A 68 -0.54 17.36 1.44
N ARG A 69 0.29 18.37 1.72
CA ARG A 69 1.71 18.14 2.08
C ARG A 69 1.81 17.77 3.55
N VAL A 70 2.55 16.71 3.82
CA VAL A 70 2.81 16.21 5.18
C VAL A 70 4.29 16.38 5.47
N PHE A 71 4.61 17.02 6.59
CA PHE A 71 5.97 17.30 7.02
C PHE A 71 6.29 16.55 8.30
N GLY A 72 7.51 16.04 8.35
CA GLY A 72 8.04 15.35 9.49
C GLY A 72 9.56 15.44 9.56
N SER A 73 10.13 14.73 10.50
CA SER A 73 11.57 14.59 10.67
C SER A 73 11.94 13.15 10.99
N ILE A 74 13.19 12.82 10.75
CA ILE A 74 13.81 11.58 11.22
C ILE A 74 14.16 11.76 12.68
N GLU A 75 13.52 11.01 13.57
CA GLU A 75 13.82 11.03 15.00
C GLU A 75 15.09 10.21 15.31
N SER A 76 15.23 9.07 14.63
CA SER A 76 16.45 8.29 14.69
C SER A 76 16.65 7.46 13.42
N ALA A 77 17.90 7.32 12.98
CA ALA A 77 18.30 6.41 11.91
C ALA A 77 19.55 5.64 12.34
N THR A 78 19.48 4.33 12.26
CA THR A 78 20.58 3.45 12.64
C THR A 78 20.91 2.54 11.48
N PRO A 79 22.10 2.63 10.88
CA PRO A 79 22.51 1.76 9.79
C PRO A 79 22.71 0.32 10.29
N PHE A 80 22.74 -0.61 9.36
CA PHE A 80 23.05 -1.99 9.65
C PHE A 80 24.43 -2.14 10.30
N GLY A 81 24.49 -2.80 11.44
CA GLY A 81 25.71 -2.96 12.25
C GLY A 81 26.35 -4.33 12.18
N LEU A 82 27.54 -4.46 12.77
CA LEU A 82 28.28 -5.73 12.89
C LEU A 82 27.77 -6.64 14.02
N GLY A 83 26.71 -6.23 14.72
CA GLY A 83 26.09 -7.02 15.79
C GLY A 83 26.68 -6.79 17.18
N LEU A 84 27.68 -5.95 17.34
CA LEU A 84 28.22 -5.59 18.66
C LEU A 84 27.24 -4.70 19.44
N LYS A 85 26.67 -3.69 18.78
CA LYS A 85 25.65 -2.79 19.37
C LYS A 85 24.26 -3.10 18.86
N HIS A 86 24.10 -3.33 17.57
CA HIS A 86 22.83 -3.63 16.89
C HIS A 86 23.08 -4.54 15.69
N VAL A 87 22.07 -5.29 15.29
CA VAL A 87 22.16 -6.28 14.21
C VAL A 87 21.33 -5.86 12.99
N THR A 88 20.24 -5.13 13.21
CA THR A 88 19.32 -4.70 12.14
C THR A 88 19.38 -3.20 12.00
N ALA A 89 19.19 -2.72 10.78
CA ALA A 89 18.95 -1.31 10.52
C ALA A 89 17.60 -0.88 11.11
N SER A 90 17.49 0.39 11.48
CA SER A 90 16.20 0.96 11.93
C SER A 90 16.09 2.42 11.53
N ILE A 91 14.85 2.88 11.38
CA ILE A 91 14.51 4.28 11.17
C ILE A 91 13.20 4.60 11.89
N HIS A 92 13.16 5.74 12.57
CA HIS A 92 11.99 6.23 13.26
C HIS A 92 11.60 7.60 12.70
N TYR A 93 10.32 7.74 12.34
CA TYR A 93 9.76 8.96 11.76
C TYR A 93 8.83 9.63 12.74
N GLN A 94 8.87 10.97 12.78
CA GLN A 94 7.88 11.80 13.45
C GLN A 94 7.28 12.77 12.44
N PHE A 95 6.04 12.52 12.00
CA PHE A 95 5.29 13.48 11.18
C PHE A 95 4.49 14.38 12.13
N HIS A 96 4.64 15.70 11.95
CA HIS A 96 4.13 16.68 12.89
C HIS A 96 3.23 17.76 12.27
N THR A 97 3.10 17.81 10.92
CA THR A 97 2.39 18.89 10.26
C THR A 97 1.76 18.45 8.95
N VAL A 98 0.50 18.82 8.74
CA VAL A 98 -0.16 18.76 7.44
C VAL A 98 -0.40 20.18 6.95
N ARG A 99 -0.05 20.46 5.69
CA ARG A 99 -0.35 21.73 5.03
C ARG A 99 -1.35 21.51 3.92
N LEU A 100 -2.49 22.18 4.01
CA LEU A 100 -3.55 22.15 3.00
C LEU A 100 -3.20 23.03 1.80
N ALA A 101 -3.94 22.87 0.70
CA ALA A 101 -3.75 23.65 -0.52
C ALA A 101 -4.01 25.15 -0.32
N ASN A 102 -4.92 25.52 0.60
CA ASN A 102 -5.21 26.93 0.98
C ASN A 102 -4.08 27.57 1.80
N GLY A 103 -3.02 26.83 2.15
CA GLY A 103 -1.88 27.29 2.95
C GLY A 103 -2.05 27.08 4.45
N GLU A 104 -3.22 26.64 4.92
CA GLU A 104 -3.46 26.32 6.33
C GLU A 104 -2.53 25.20 6.78
N THR A 105 -1.96 25.36 7.98
CA THR A 105 -1.03 24.41 8.57
C THR A 105 -1.64 23.83 9.82
N ILE A 106 -1.77 22.50 9.84
CA ILE A 106 -2.42 21.73 10.87
C ILE A 106 -1.35 20.94 11.63
N PRO A 107 -1.16 21.19 12.94
CA PRO A 107 -0.27 20.34 13.74
C PRO A 107 -0.90 18.96 13.94
N ILE A 108 -0.10 17.92 13.78
CA ILE A 108 -0.50 16.53 13.98
C ILE A 108 0.51 15.82 14.87
N GLN A 109 0.08 14.74 15.51
CA GLN A 109 0.95 13.78 16.18
C GLN A 109 0.66 12.41 15.59
N THR A 110 1.69 11.74 15.12
CA THR A 110 1.51 10.48 14.39
C THR A 110 2.50 9.42 14.83
N GLU A 111 2.13 8.17 14.57
CA GLU A 111 3.07 7.04 14.54
C GLU A 111 2.94 6.31 13.20
N VAL A 112 4.01 5.68 12.76
CA VAL A 112 3.98 4.82 11.57
C VAL A 112 3.33 3.49 11.95
N LEU A 113 2.25 3.13 11.27
CA LEU A 113 1.60 1.83 11.42
C LEU A 113 2.19 0.79 10.50
N GLU A 114 2.40 1.19 9.26
CA GLU A 114 2.84 0.32 8.20
C GLU A 114 3.68 1.10 7.20
N VAL A 115 4.65 0.42 6.62
CA VAL A 115 5.38 0.88 5.44
C VAL A 115 5.04 -0.09 4.32
N GLU A 116 4.71 0.44 3.17
CA GLU A 116 4.38 -0.37 2.00
C GLU A 116 5.64 -1.04 1.44
N THR A 117 6.11 -2.04 2.19
CA THR A 117 7.34 -2.80 1.95
C THR A 117 7.14 -4.25 2.36
N ALA A 118 7.89 -5.16 1.77
CA ALA A 118 7.89 -6.57 2.14
C ALA A 118 9.19 -7.01 2.85
N LYS A 119 10.17 -6.13 2.98
CA LYS A 119 11.45 -6.42 3.66
C LYS A 119 11.42 -5.98 5.11
N GLU A 120 11.02 -4.75 5.33
CA GLU A 120 11.01 -4.09 6.62
C GLU A 120 9.71 -4.43 7.37
N ARG A 121 9.70 -4.13 8.63
CA ARG A 121 8.55 -4.29 9.51
C ARG A 121 8.47 -3.13 10.47
N VAL A 122 7.27 -2.76 10.87
CA VAL A 122 7.04 -1.72 11.86
C VAL A 122 6.86 -2.36 13.23
N GLU A 123 7.58 -1.88 14.23
CA GLU A 123 7.44 -2.28 15.63
C GLU A 123 6.27 -1.55 16.28
N VAL A 124 5.91 -1.94 17.49
CA VAL A 124 4.77 -1.37 18.23
C VAL A 124 4.95 0.14 18.47
N ASP A 125 6.20 0.58 18.60
CA ASP A 125 6.56 1.99 18.81
C ASP A 125 6.66 2.82 17.53
N GLY A 126 6.24 2.28 16.37
CA GLY A 126 6.35 2.95 15.08
C GLY A 126 7.74 2.89 14.44
N THR A 127 8.72 2.27 15.09
CA THR A 127 10.06 2.10 14.51
C THR A 127 10.03 1.12 13.36
N VAL A 128 10.50 1.56 12.20
CA VAL A 128 10.72 0.68 11.03
C VAL A 128 12.04 -0.05 11.20
N ARG A 129 11.99 -1.37 11.16
CA ARG A 129 13.16 -2.22 11.34
C ARG A 129 13.45 -3.06 10.09
N GLY A 130 14.71 -3.06 9.68
CA GLY A 130 15.21 -3.84 8.56
C GLY A 130 15.26 -5.34 8.84
N ILE A 131 15.63 -6.08 7.80
CA ILE A 131 15.71 -7.55 7.85
C ILE A 131 16.86 -8.02 8.75
N HIS A 132 16.62 -9.16 9.40
CA HIS A 132 17.70 -9.88 10.08
C HIS A 132 18.47 -10.74 9.06
N PRO A 133 19.80 -10.56 8.94
CA PRO A 133 20.59 -11.20 7.89
C PRO A 133 20.54 -12.74 7.92
N VAL A 134 20.48 -13.35 9.11
CA VAL A 134 20.44 -14.82 9.28
C VAL A 134 19.11 -15.45 8.83
N ALA A 135 18.07 -14.66 8.69
CA ALA A 135 16.76 -15.13 8.26
C ALA A 135 16.62 -15.25 6.72
N SER A 136 17.65 -14.93 5.95
CA SER A 136 17.62 -15.01 4.48
C SER A 136 18.07 -16.38 3.97
N LEU A 137 17.58 -16.77 2.79
CA LEU A 137 17.99 -18.01 2.12
C LEU A 137 19.51 -18.05 1.87
N SER A 138 20.07 -16.91 1.45
CA SER A 138 21.52 -16.78 1.23
C SER A 138 22.33 -16.96 2.51
N SER A 139 21.82 -16.48 3.66
CA SER A 139 22.47 -16.69 4.96
C SER A 139 22.38 -18.14 5.43
N SER A 140 21.29 -18.82 5.17
CA SER A 140 21.14 -20.26 5.47
C SER A 140 22.15 -21.09 4.68
N LEU A 141 22.35 -20.78 3.40
CA LEU A 141 23.41 -21.40 2.60
C LEU A 141 24.81 -21.06 3.12
N SER A 142 25.01 -19.89 3.70
CA SER A 142 26.28 -19.47 4.30
C SER A 142 26.62 -20.29 5.55
N LEU A 143 25.62 -20.70 6.35
CA LEU A 143 25.83 -21.58 7.50
C LEU A 143 26.44 -22.93 7.11
N VAL A 144 26.07 -23.45 5.93
CA VAL A 144 26.61 -24.70 5.41
C VAL A 144 27.99 -24.51 4.77
N THR A 145 28.20 -23.39 4.09
CA THR A 145 29.41 -23.16 3.29
C THR A 145 30.56 -22.50 4.08
N ALA A 146 30.27 -21.73 5.13
CA ALA A 146 31.28 -21.05 5.92
C ALA A 146 32.30 -21.98 6.59
N PRO A 147 31.92 -23.14 7.19
CA PRO A 147 32.89 -24.05 7.75
C PRO A 147 33.91 -24.58 6.73
N MET A 148 33.52 -24.74 5.46
CA MET A 148 34.40 -25.22 4.40
C MET A 148 35.56 -24.27 4.12
N LEU A 149 35.41 -22.97 4.38
CA LEU A 149 36.51 -21.98 4.23
C LEU A 149 37.63 -22.20 5.24
N PHE A 150 37.33 -22.79 6.39
CA PHE A 150 38.31 -23.08 7.44
C PHE A 150 38.94 -24.44 7.29
N VAL A 151 38.19 -25.44 6.82
CA VAL A 151 38.67 -26.83 6.69
C VAL A 151 39.41 -27.08 5.38
N ALA A 152 38.95 -26.47 4.28
CA ALA A 152 39.56 -26.59 2.95
C ALA A 152 39.45 -25.25 2.20
N PRO A 153 40.32 -24.26 2.50
CA PRO A 153 40.18 -22.89 2.01
C PRO A 153 39.95 -22.74 0.49
N PRO A 154 40.67 -23.44 -0.40
CA PRO A 154 40.44 -23.28 -1.84
C PRO A 154 39.11 -23.81 -2.29
N VAL A 155 38.66 -24.94 -1.72
CA VAL A 155 37.33 -25.54 -2.02
C VAL A 155 36.25 -24.68 -1.43
N GLY A 156 36.43 -24.20 -0.21
CA GLY A 156 35.50 -23.27 0.44
C GLY A 156 35.30 -21.98 -0.33
N ALA A 157 36.40 -21.39 -0.84
CA ALA A 157 36.36 -20.18 -1.67
C ALA A 157 35.60 -20.41 -2.98
N LEU A 158 35.81 -21.55 -3.64
CA LEU A 158 35.13 -21.91 -4.87
C LEU A 158 33.62 -22.10 -4.61
N VAL A 159 33.26 -22.87 -3.57
CA VAL A 159 31.85 -23.10 -3.19
C VAL A 159 31.17 -21.81 -2.79
N TRP A 160 31.87 -20.94 -2.05
CA TRP A 160 31.36 -19.61 -1.70
C TRP A 160 31.18 -18.70 -2.92
N GLY A 161 32.11 -18.71 -3.88
CA GLY A 161 31.98 -17.97 -5.14
C GLY A 161 30.78 -18.43 -5.95
N ILE A 162 30.59 -19.75 -6.10
CA ILE A 162 29.44 -20.33 -6.79
C ILE A 162 28.13 -19.97 -6.04
N LYS A 163 28.13 -20.09 -4.71
CA LYS A 163 26.97 -19.70 -3.90
C LYS A 163 26.61 -18.23 -4.09
N SER A 164 27.59 -17.32 -4.09
CA SER A 164 27.36 -15.88 -4.26
C SER A 164 26.81 -15.52 -5.65
N LEU A 165 27.14 -16.32 -6.67
CA LEU A 165 26.55 -16.19 -8.01
C LEU A 165 25.11 -16.68 -8.06
N ILE A 166 24.82 -17.80 -7.38
CA ILE A 166 23.51 -18.45 -7.41
C ILE A 166 22.53 -17.80 -6.43
N ALA A 167 22.98 -17.48 -5.23
CA ALA A 167 22.14 -16.93 -4.15
C ALA A 167 22.79 -15.68 -3.55
N PRO A 168 22.73 -14.54 -4.23
CA PRO A 168 23.28 -13.28 -3.74
C PRO A 168 22.59 -12.83 -2.46
N SER A 169 23.32 -12.20 -1.57
CA SER A 169 22.82 -11.72 -0.28
C SER A 169 21.89 -10.52 -0.44
N PRO A 170 20.80 -10.46 0.33
CA PRO A 170 19.95 -9.27 0.36
C PRO A 170 20.66 -8.09 1.02
N ASN A 171 20.36 -6.88 0.62
CA ASN A 171 20.82 -5.67 1.30
C ASN A 171 20.04 -5.49 2.61
N PRO A 172 20.70 -5.47 3.78
CA PRO A 172 20.03 -5.32 5.07
C PRO A 172 19.74 -3.86 5.44
N GLU A 173 20.30 -2.89 4.71
CA GLU A 173 20.00 -1.48 4.93
C GLU A 173 18.57 -1.17 4.52
N ILE A 174 17.92 -0.27 5.27
CA ILE A 174 16.64 0.31 4.89
C ILE A 174 16.89 1.40 3.87
N TYR A 175 16.14 1.37 2.79
CA TYR A 175 16.11 2.44 1.81
C TYR A 175 14.73 2.59 1.22
N PHE A 176 14.15 3.75 1.42
CA PHE A 176 12.85 4.13 0.88
C PHE A 176 13.05 5.25 -0.13
N PRO A 177 12.90 4.96 -1.43
CA PRO A 177 12.91 5.98 -2.45
C PRO A 177 11.70 6.92 -2.32
N ALA A 178 11.79 8.09 -2.92
CA ALA A 178 10.61 8.91 -3.13
C ALA A 178 9.52 8.07 -3.86
N GLY A 179 8.28 8.19 -3.42
CA GLY A 179 7.19 7.35 -3.89
C GLY A 179 6.84 6.16 -2.98
N THR A 180 7.65 5.86 -1.96
CA THR A 180 7.31 4.87 -0.92
C THR A 180 6.12 5.37 -0.11
N GLU A 181 5.21 4.47 0.21
CA GLU A 181 3.98 4.78 0.93
C GLU A 181 4.05 4.32 2.38
N LEU A 182 3.55 5.17 3.25
CA LEU A 182 3.47 4.95 4.69
C LEU A 182 2.01 5.06 5.11
N LEU A 183 1.56 4.16 5.97
CA LEU A 183 0.33 4.33 6.71
C LEU A 183 0.67 4.91 8.08
N LEU A 184 0.21 6.13 8.32
CA LEU A 184 0.35 6.82 9.61
C LEU A 184 -0.95 6.73 10.39
N ARG A 185 -0.87 6.82 11.72
CA ARG A 185 -2.01 6.93 12.61
C ARG A 185 -1.86 8.17 13.49
N LEU A 186 -2.94 8.96 13.63
CA LEU A 186 -3.00 10.02 14.60
C LEU A 186 -2.97 9.45 16.02
N THR A 187 -2.06 9.93 16.83
CA THR A 187 -1.96 9.55 18.26
C THR A 187 -2.74 10.48 19.17
N ALA A 188 -3.11 11.67 18.68
CA ALA A 188 -3.94 12.66 19.36
C ALA A 188 -5.04 13.18 18.41
N PRO A 189 -6.18 13.64 18.94
CA PRO A 189 -7.21 14.28 18.13
C PRO A 189 -6.69 15.58 17.52
N VAL A 190 -7.22 15.95 16.34
CA VAL A 190 -6.79 17.13 15.59
C VAL A 190 -8.00 18.01 15.30
N GLU A 191 -7.97 19.23 15.79
CA GLU A 191 -8.99 20.24 15.48
C GLU A 191 -8.71 20.93 14.15
N LEU A 192 -9.71 20.99 13.30
CA LEU A 192 -9.68 21.60 11.98
C LEU A 192 -10.61 22.81 11.96
N ARG A 193 -10.07 23.95 11.57
CA ARG A 193 -10.82 25.21 11.52
C ARG A 193 -11.43 25.48 10.14
N SER A 194 -10.99 24.75 9.13
CA SER A 194 -11.40 24.96 7.75
C SER A 194 -12.64 24.14 7.41
N SER A 195 -13.54 24.73 6.66
CA SER A 195 -14.61 24.02 6.00
C SER A 195 -14.03 23.10 4.92
N ALA A 196 -14.63 21.93 4.77
CA ALA A 196 -14.26 20.93 3.77
C ALA A 196 -14.01 21.55 2.40
N GLU A 197 -12.78 21.42 1.90
CA GLU A 197 -12.52 21.58 0.48
C GLU A 197 -13.14 20.39 -0.24
N ARG A 198 -13.84 20.66 -1.34
CA ARG A 198 -14.40 19.59 -2.16
C ARG A 198 -13.30 18.71 -2.72
N PRO A 199 -13.53 17.39 -2.86
CA PRO A 199 -12.61 16.53 -3.60
C PRO A 199 -12.37 17.13 -4.96
N ILE A 200 -11.13 17.21 -5.35
CA ILE A 200 -10.73 17.91 -6.55
C ILE A 200 -11.30 17.18 -7.78
N GLY A 201 -12.38 17.72 -8.35
CA GLY A 201 -12.82 17.43 -9.69
C GLY A 201 -13.44 16.05 -9.97
N VAL A 202 -13.58 15.19 -8.98
CA VAL A 202 -14.21 13.87 -9.16
C VAL A 202 -15.74 14.03 -9.16
N LYS A 203 -16.40 13.46 -10.16
CA LYS A 203 -17.85 13.53 -10.37
C LYS A 203 -18.51 12.20 -10.04
N SER A 204 -19.82 12.20 -9.85
CA SER A 204 -20.64 11.00 -9.91
C SER A 204 -20.96 10.62 -11.36
N LEU A 205 -21.27 9.36 -11.60
CA LEU A 205 -21.74 8.90 -12.90
C LEU A 205 -23.15 9.38 -13.15
N SER A 206 -23.54 9.53 -14.42
CA SER A 206 -24.92 9.84 -14.78
C SER A 206 -25.84 8.64 -14.51
N PRO A 207 -27.14 8.85 -14.24
CA PRO A 207 -28.09 7.76 -14.03
C PRO A 207 -28.16 6.77 -15.20
N GLU A 208 -27.96 7.26 -16.43
CA GLU A 208 -27.94 6.41 -17.63
C GLU A 208 -26.72 5.51 -17.67
N GLU A 209 -25.55 6.04 -17.32
CA GLU A 209 -24.30 5.27 -17.22
C GLU A 209 -24.41 4.22 -16.13
N LEU A 210 -24.93 4.58 -14.95
CA LEU A 210 -25.17 3.65 -13.84
C LEU A 210 -26.07 2.49 -14.27
N SER A 211 -27.21 2.78 -14.93
CA SER A 211 -28.11 1.72 -15.39
C SER A 211 -27.46 0.76 -16.39
N LYS A 212 -26.59 1.28 -17.28
CA LYS A 212 -25.83 0.44 -18.22
C LYS A 212 -24.81 -0.43 -17.50
N VAL A 213 -24.11 0.16 -16.52
CA VAL A 213 -23.11 -0.55 -15.71
C VAL A 213 -23.75 -1.63 -14.85
N GLU A 214 -24.86 -1.36 -14.20
CA GLU A 214 -25.60 -2.35 -13.40
C GLU A 214 -26.02 -3.56 -14.23
N LYS A 215 -26.58 -3.32 -15.44
CA LYS A 215 -26.92 -4.41 -16.37
C LYS A 215 -25.72 -5.25 -16.76
N LEU A 216 -24.57 -4.59 -17.04
CA LEU A 216 -23.33 -5.27 -17.41
C LEU A 216 -22.79 -6.09 -16.24
N LEU A 217 -22.76 -5.52 -15.03
CA LEU A 217 -22.29 -6.20 -13.83
C LEU A 217 -23.17 -7.42 -13.48
N ASN A 218 -24.49 -7.30 -13.60
CA ASN A 218 -25.42 -8.39 -13.34
C ASN A 218 -25.30 -9.53 -14.38
N GLY A 219 -24.91 -9.22 -15.62
CA GLY A 219 -24.67 -10.19 -16.67
C GLY A 219 -23.26 -10.77 -16.73
N SER A 220 -22.34 -10.28 -15.87
CA SER A 220 -20.93 -10.66 -15.90
C SER A 220 -20.55 -11.61 -14.77
N ALA A 221 -19.54 -12.46 -15.01
CA ALA A 221 -19.00 -13.29 -13.93
C ALA A 221 -18.41 -12.40 -12.81
N GLN A 222 -18.67 -12.81 -11.58
CA GLN A 222 -18.26 -12.08 -10.40
C GLN A 222 -16.86 -12.47 -9.93
N ARG A 223 -16.36 -13.62 -10.39
CA ARG A 223 -15.11 -14.20 -9.91
C ARG A 223 -14.31 -14.81 -11.06
N ALA A 224 -13.03 -14.43 -11.11
CA ALA A 224 -12.07 -15.04 -12.02
C ALA A 224 -11.70 -16.46 -11.56
N ARG A 225 -11.12 -17.25 -12.46
CA ARG A 225 -10.73 -18.63 -12.20
C ARG A 225 -9.27 -18.89 -12.61
N MET A 226 -8.61 -19.73 -11.83
CA MET A 226 -7.32 -20.33 -12.19
C MET A 226 -7.55 -21.81 -12.53
N GLY A 227 -7.64 -22.14 -13.82
CA GLY A 227 -8.16 -23.42 -14.26
C GLY A 227 -9.59 -23.62 -13.74
N ASN A 228 -9.83 -24.71 -13.02
CA ASN A 228 -11.14 -25.01 -12.42
C ASN A 228 -11.38 -24.40 -11.05
N HIS A 229 -10.39 -23.71 -10.47
CA HIS A 229 -10.52 -23.15 -9.13
C HIS A 229 -10.93 -21.68 -9.16
N PRO A 230 -11.89 -21.24 -8.32
CA PRO A 230 -12.21 -19.84 -8.15
C PRO A 230 -11.01 -19.07 -7.59
N SER A 231 -10.82 -17.84 -8.06
CA SER A 231 -9.72 -16.96 -7.67
C SER A 231 -10.27 -15.55 -7.34
N ASP A 232 -9.69 -14.50 -7.89
CA ASP A 232 -9.93 -13.11 -7.55
C ASP A 232 -11.35 -12.65 -7.91
N PHE A 233 -11.92 -11.78 -7.07
CA PHE A 233 -13.22 -11.17 -7.32
C PHE A 233 -13.10 -9.96 -8.24
N VAL A 234 -14.10 -9.77 -9.09
CA VAL A 234 -14.27 -8.53 -9.86
C VAL A 234 -14.83 -7.48 -8.92
N ASN A 235 -14.00 -6.52 -8.51
CA ASN A 235 -14.32 -5.47 -7.55
C ASN A 235 -14.10 -4.04 -8.10
N VAL A 236 -13.63 -3.91 -9.34
CA VAL A 236 -13.53 -2.62 -10.04
C VAL A 236 -14.02 -2.76 -11.48
N LEU A 237 -14.55 -1.67 -12.04
CA LEU A 237 -14.93 -1.54 -13.45
C LEU A 237 -14.43 -0.20 -13.96
N PHE A 238 -13.75 -0.20 -15.10
CA PHE A 238 -13.25 1.03 -15.71
C PHE A 238 -14.03 1.36 -16.97
N LEU A 239 -14.36 2.65 -17.10
CA LEU A 239 -14.92 3.27 -18.29
C LEU A 239 -13.83 4.17 -18.87
N GLY A 240 -13.34 3.83 -20.05
CA GLY A 240 -12.27 4.55 -20.74
C GLY A 240 -11.54 3.72 -21.77
N SER A 241 -10.88 4.42 -22.68
CA SER A 241 -10.10 3.75 -23.72
C SER A 241 -8.88 3.03 -23.13
N ARG A 242 -8.33 2.10 -23.90
CA ARG A 242 -7.09 1.39 -23.55
C ARG A 242 -5.96 2.37 -23.21
N GLU A 243 -5.79 3.41 -24.05
CA GLU A 243 -4.73 4.39 -23.92
C GLU A 243 -4.91 5.27 -22.66
N ALA A 244 -6.15 5.61 -22.32
CA ALA A 244 -6.45 6.34 -21.08
C ALA A 244 -6.07 5.49 -19.85
N MET A 245 -6.41 4.21 -19.88
CA MET A 245 -6.09 3.25 -18.83
C MET A 245 -4.58 3.07 -18.66
N GLU A 246 -3.84 2.82 -19.77
CA GLU A 246 -2.38 2.67 -19.72
C GLU A 246 -1.70 3.93 -19.15
N ARG A 247 -2.14 5.13 -19.54
CA ARG A 247 -1.60 6.39 -19.00
C ARG A 247 -1.92 6.57 -17.52
N ALA A 248 -3.16 6.32 -17.12
CA ALA A 248 -3.60 6.50 -15.74
C ALA A 248 -2.83 5.57 -14.79
N PHE A 249 -2.73 4.29 -15.12
CA PHE A 249 -1.99 3.31 -14.31
C PHE A 249 -0.50 3.61 -14.27
N HIS A 250 0.11 4.00 -15.39
CA HIS A 250 1.50 4.41 -15.41
C HIS A 250 1.76 5.63 -14.51
N ALA A 251 0.90 6.65 -14.60
CA ALA A 251 1.00 7.83 -13.73
C ALA A 251 0.83 7.48 -12.24
N ALA A 252 0.03 6.47 -11.92
CA ALA A 252 -0.18 5.97 -10.57
C ALA A 252 0.95 5.05 -10.06
N GLY A 253 1.98 4.80 -10.87
CA GLY A 253 3.11 3.93 -10.52
C GLY A 253 2.86 2.43 -10.69
N TRP A 254 1.75 2.05 -11.32
CA TRP A 254 1.45 0.67 -11.68
C TRP A 254 2.15 0.30 -12.98
N VAL A 255 2.68 -0.90 -13.04
CA VAL A 255 3.40 -1.42 -14.21
C VAL A 255 2.76 -2.71 -14.71
N GLN A 256 2.82 -2.92 -16.02
CA GLN A 256 2.32 -4.14 -16.63
C GLN A 256 3.28 -5.31 -16.36
N ALA A 257 2.73 -6.44 -15.92
CA ALA A 257 3.49 -7.67 -15.70
C ALA A 257 4.07 -8.22 -17.01
N GLU A 258 5.29 -8.76 -16.93
CA GLU A 258 5.91 -9.46 -18.07
C GLU A 258 5.25 -10.83 -18.29
N ARG A 259 5.33 -11.30 -19.54
CA ARG A 259 4.98 -12.68 -19.84
C ARG A 259 5.97 -13.65 -19.20
N LYS A 260 5.50 -14.84 -18.83
CA LYS A 260 6.39 -15.90 -18.34
C LYS A 260 7.37 -16.32 -19.45
N SER A 261 8.66 -16.25 -19.11
CA SER A 261 9.77 -16.66 -19.95
C SER A 261 10.90 -17.20 -19.07
N PRO A 262 11.85 -17.97 -19.58
CA PRO A 262 13.02 -18.40 -18.80
C PRO A 262 13.76 -17.21 -18.16
N MET A 263 13.88 -16.09 -18.87
CA MET A 263 14.53 -14.89 -18.37
C MET A 263 13.74 -14.22 -17.26
N SER A 264 12.40 -14.11 -17.38
CA SER A 264 11.57 -13.52 -16.32
C SER A 264 11.55 -14.40 -15.06
N LEU A 265 11.60 -15.73 -15.21
CA LEU A 265 11.73 -16.66 -14.07
C LEU A 265 13.10 -16.56 -13.40
N TYR A 266 14.19 -16.40 -14.17
CA TYR A 266 15.52 -16.16 -13.65
C TYR A 266 15.58 -14.84 -12.86
N ARG A 267 15.03 -13.74 -13.39
CA ARG A 267 14.92 -12.46 -12.68
C ARG A 267 14.10 -12.59 -11.39
N MET A 268 13.01 -13.35 -11.43
CA MET A 268 12.18 -13.61 -10.25
C MET A 268 12.96 -14.39 -9.19
N TYR A 269 13.73 -15.42 -9.56
CA TYR A 269 14.60 -16.14 -8.65
C TYR A 269 15.63 -15.21 -7.99
N HIS A 270 16.28 -14.35 -8.77
CA HIS A 270 17.24 -13.36 -8.25
C HIS A 270 16.56 -12.35 -7.31
N ALA A 271 15.37 -11.88 -7.64
CA ALA A 271 14.60 -10.98 -6.78
C ALA A 271 14.24 -11.65 -5.44
N LEU A 272 13.83 -12.92 -5.47
CA LEU A 272 13.53 -13.70 -4.26
C LEU A 272 14.76 -13.88 -3.37
N THR A 273 15.91 -14.24 -3.94
CA THR A 273 17.13 -14.47 -3.17
C THR A 273 17.68 -13.18 -2.56
N ARG A 274 17.61 -12.07 -3.27
CA ARG A 274 18.03 -10.74 -2.82
C ARG A 274 17.00 -10.03 -1.94
N ARG A 275 15.78 -10.56 -1.84
CA ARG A 275 14.62 -9.87 -1.25
C ARG A 275 14.40 -8.47 -1.85
N ASN A 276 14.55 -8.37 -3.16
CA ASN A 276 14.31 -7.14 -3.90
C ASN A 276 12.99 -7.24 -4.66
N GLY A 277 12.41 -6.07 -4.97
CA GLY A 277 11.26 -5.98 -5.85
C GLY A 277 11.61 -6.38 -7.29
N TYR A 278 10.64 -6.98 -7.96
CA TYR A 278 10.66 -7.16 -9.40
C TYR A 278 9.36 -6.56 -9.94
N LYS A 279 9.39 -5.26 -10.24
CA LYS A 279 8.20 -4.47 -10.59
C LYS A 279 7.35 -5.09 -11.71
N ARG A 280 7.97 -5.84 -12.64
CA ARG A 280 7.30 -6.49 -13.77
C ARG A 280 7.24 -8.02 -13.64
N ALA A 281 7.29 -8.54 -12.42
CA ALA A 281 7.31 -9.99 -12.19
C ALA A 281 6.12 -10.69 -12.88
N PRO A 282 6.35 -11.83 -13.56
CA PRO A 282 5.30 -12.53 -14.25
C PRO A 282 4.25 -13.08 -13.29
N MET A 283 2.99 -13.07 -13.71
CA MET A 283 1.86 -13.55 -12.92
C MET A 283 1.20 -14.77 -13.57
N ASN A 284 0.41 -15.50 -12.78
CA ASN A 284 -0.43 -16.58 -13.28
C ASN A 284 -1.58 -16.00 -14.10
N THR A 285 -1.92 -16.67 -15.19
CA THR A 285 -3.08 -16.31 -16.00
C THR A 285 -4.36 -16.70 -15.28
N LEU A 286 -5.29 -15.76 -15.15
CA LEU A 286 -6.66 -16.02 -14.74
C LEU A 286 -7.60 -15.85 -15.90
N THR A 287 -8.74 -16.55 -15.84
CA THR A 287 -9.81 -16.43 -16.83
C THR A 287 -11.08 -15.91 -16.18
N LEU A 288 -11.80 -15.07 -16.91
CA LEU A 288 -13.16 -14.63 -16.59
C LEU A 288 -14.07 -15.12 -17.73
N ASN A 289 -15.10 -15.91 -17.42
CA ASN A 289 -15.93 -16.58 -18.44
C ASN A 289 -15.11 -17.35 -19.50
N GLY A 290 -13.99 -17.98 -19.11
CA GLY A 290 -13.12 -18.71 -20.01
C GLY A 290 -12.14 -17.85 -20.82
N VAL A 291 -12.23 -16.53 -20.75
CA VAL A 291 -11.34 -15.59 -21.44
C VAL A 291 -10.19 -15.18 -20.53
N SER A 292 -8.97 -15.23 -21.02
CA SER A 292 -7.78 -14.77 -20.30
C SER A 292 -7.79 -13.24 -20.13
N SER A 293 -7.18 -12.74 -19.05
CA SER A 293 -7.05 -11.30 -18.84
C SER A 293 -6.26 -10.63 -19.96
N ASP A 294 -6.76 -9.48 -20.43
CA ASP A 294 -6.11 -8.64 -21.45
C ASP A 294 -4.89 -7.92 -20.90
N PHE A 295 -5.00 -7.45 -19.65
CA PHE A 295 -3.93 -6.76 -18.95
C PHE A 295 -3.75 -7.29 -17.53
N VAL A 296 -2.51 -7.22 -17.07
CA VAL A 296 -2.16 -7.47 -15.69
C VAL A 296 -1.26 -6.34 -15.22
N TYR A 297 -1.77 -5.49 -14.36
CA TYR A 297 -1.00 -4.44 -13.70
C TYR A 297 -0.60 -4.88 -12.31
N GLN A 298 0.52 -4.37 -11.83
CA GLN A 298 0.99 -4.61 -10.48
C GLN A 298 1.82 -3.44 -9.96
N LYS A 299 1.85 -3.32 -8.64
CA LYS A 299 2.70 -2.40 -7.88
C LYS A 299 3.45 -3.23 -6.85
N SER A 300 4.76 -3.34 -7.02
CA SER A 300 5.60 -4.19 -6.18
C SER A 300 6.01 -3.46 -4.91
N LEU A 301 5.92 -4.15 -3.80
CA LEU A 301 6.30 -3.67 -2.47
C LEU A 301 7.73 -4.09 -2.11
N ASP A 302 8.70 -3.75 -2.94
CA ASP A 302 10.13 -4.06 -2.82
C ASP A 302 10.52 -5.56 -2.77
N THR A 303 9.56 -6.48 -2.79
CA THR A 303 9.79 -7.92 -3.01
C THR A 303 8.73 -8.51 -3.93
N VAL A 304 9.00 -9.70 -4.49
CA VAL A 304 8.01 -10.44 -5.29
C VAL A 304 6.98 -11.18 -4.42
N GLN A 305 7.13 -11.13 -3.11
CA GLN A 305 6.25 -11.84 -2.17
C GLN A 305 4.99 -11.04 -1.84
N LYS A 306 5.14 -9.72 -1.75
CA LYS A 306 4.05 -8.78 -1.51
C LYS A 306 3.92 -7.85 -2.70
N ARG A 307 2.71 -7.66 -3.17
CA ARG A 307 2.41 -6.75 -4.27
C ARG A 307 0.92 -6.50 -4.39
N HIS A 308 0.56 -5.32 -4.78
CA HIS A 308 -0.76 -5.03 -5.32
C HIS A 308 -0.84 -5.51 -6.75
N HIS A 309 -1.96 -6.10 -7.15
CA HIS A 309 -2.17 -6.53 -8.51
C HIS A 309 -3.61 -6.33 -8.98
N LEU A 310 -3.74 -6.05 -10.25
CA LEU A 310 -5.01 -5.83 -10.92
C LEU A 310 -5.01 -6.58 -12.25
N ARG A 311 -6.03 -7.38 -12.48
CA ARG A 311 -6.28 -8.03 -13.76
C ARG A 311 -7.49 -7.40 -14.43
N LEU A 312 -7.39 -7.19 -15.74
CA LEU A 312 -8.41 -6.52 -16.52
C LEU A 312 -8.85 -7.39 -17.66
N TRP A 313 -10.14 -7.46 -17.85
CA TRP A 313 -10.80 -8.13 -18.97
C TRP A 313 -11.66 -7.11 -19.70
N LYS A 314 -11.59 -7.12 -21.03
CA LYS A 314 -12.45 -6.30 -21.85
C LYS A 314 -13.91 -6.69 -21.65
N GLY A 315 -14.77 -5.72 -21.47
CA GLY A 315 -16.21 -5.93 -21.34
C GLY A 315 -16.83 -6.48 -22.63
N PRO A 316 -17.92 -7.24 -22.53
CA PRO A 316 -18.60 -7.78 -23.70
C PRO A 316 -19.15 -6.65 -24.58
N ASN A 317 -18.97 -6.76 -25.89
CA ASN A 317 -19.52 -5.86 -26.91
C ASN A 317 -19.16 -4.36 -26.75
N THR A 318 -18.05 -4.05 -26.06
CA THR A 318 -17.59 -2.66 -25.88
C THR A 318 -16.09 -2.55 -26.08
N THR A 319 -15.63 -1.35 -26.48
CA THR A 319 -14.19 -1.05 -26.62
C THR A 319 -13.61 -0.41 -25.38
N ASP A 320 -14.44 0.26 -24.58
CA ASP A 320 -14.03 1.21 -23.54
C ASP A 320 -14.58 0.83 -22.15
N VAL A 321 -14.90 -0.44 -21.94
CA VAL A 321 -15.30 -0.98 -20.62
C VAL A 321 -14.41 -2.15 -20.27
N TRP A 322 -13.90 -2.14 -19.03
CA TRP A 322 -12.98 -3.14 -18.51
C TRP A 322 -13.41 -3.62 -17.15
N LEU A 323 -13.62 -4.93 -17.00
CA LEU A 323 -13.84 -5.57 -15.71
C LEU A 323 -12.51 -5.83 -15.04
N GLY A 324 -12.37 -5.45 -13.78
CA GLY A 324 -11.14 -5.54 -13.02
C GLY A 324 -11.26 -6.36 -11.74
N ALA A 325 -10.24 -7.16 -11.48
CA ALA A 325 -10.06 -7.85 -10.20
C ALA A 325 -8.77 -7.36 -9.54
N ALA A 326 -8.92 -6.54 -8.51
CA ALA A 326 -7.85 -6.01 -7.69
C ALA A 326 -7.68 -6.86 -6.44
N ALA A 327 -6.44 -7.22 -6.11
CA ALA A 327 -6.10 -7.97 -4.91
C ALA A 327 -4.64 -7.72 -4.50
N GLU A 328 -4.36 -7.86 -3.21
CA GLU A 328 -3.02 -7.75 -2.64
C GLU A 328 -2.47 -9.15 -2.31
N ASP A 329 -1.28 -9.47 -2.81
CA ASP A 329 -0.50 -10.63 -2.37
C ASP A 329 0.30 -10.24 -1.12
N ILE A 330 0.03 -10.90 0.01
CA ILE A 330 0.69 -10.62 1.30
C ILE A 330 1.82 -11.60 1.66
N GLY A 331 2.13 -12.53 0.79
CA GLY A 331 3.22 -13.48 0.99
C GLY A 331 3.05 -14.80 0.25
N PHE A 332 4.00 -15.71 0.44
CA PHE A 332 3.93 -17.06 -0.07
C PHE A 332 3.48 -18.06 1.01
N ARG A 333 2.65 -18.99 0.59
CA ARG A 333 2.29 -20.17 1.37
C ARG A 333 2.75 -21.41 0.61
N PHE A 334 3.49 -22.29 1.28
CA PHE A 334 3.86 -23.58 0.73
C PHE A 334 2.72 -24.57 0.97
N LYS A 335 2.24 -25.19 -0.10
CA LYS A 335 1.35 -26.37 -0.05
C LYS A 335 2.16 -27.55 -0.57
N LEU A 336 2.13 -28.67 0.08
CA LEU A 336 2.91 -29.90 -0.11
C LEU A 336 3.65 -30.09 -1.45
N THR A 337 3.13 -29.57 -2.55
CA THR A 337 3.67 -29.76 -3.91
C THR A 337 3.94 -28.47 -4.67
N HIS A 338 3.48 -27.31 -4.19
CA HIS A 338 3.63 -26.04 -4.92
C HIS A 338 3.52 -24.81 -4.00
N TRP A 339 4.15 -23.74 -4.43
CA TRP A 339 4.02 -22.41 -3.81
C TRP A 339 2.76 -21.72 -4.32
N THR A 340 2.01 -21.11 -3.42
CA THR A 340 0.86 -20.27 -3.74
C THR A 340 0.99 -18.95 -2.98
N HIS A 341 0.44 -17.88 -3.56
CA HIS A 341 0.32 -16.61 -2.87
C HIS A 341 -0.79 -16.69 -1.81
N SER A 342 -0.59 -15.98 -0.70
CA SER A 342 -1.65 -15.61 0.23
C SER A 342 -2.13 -14.24 -0.18
N THR A 343 -3.44 -14.09 -0.38
CA THR A 343 -4.08 -12.80 -0.68
C THR A 343 -4.59 -12.18 0.61
N ALA A 344 -4.58 -10.87 0.70
CA ALA A 344 -5.18 -10.14 1.81
C ALA A 344 -6.67 -10.49 1.93
N PRO A 345 -7.19 -10.71 3.15
CA PRO A 345 -8.57 -11.13 3.34
C PRO A 345 -9.59 -10.04 2.96
N ASN A 346 -9.29 -8.78 3.22
CA ASN A 346 -10.15 -7.65 2.88
C ASN A 346 -9.80 -7.14 1.47
N ILE A 347 -10.64 -7.51 0.49
CA ILE A 347 -10.42 -7.12 -0.91
C ILE A 347 -10.93 -5.72 -1.23
N ASP A 348 -11.72 -5.11 -0.35
CA ASP A 348 -12.24 -3.75 -0.52
C ASP A 348 -11.14 -2.71 -0.28
N ASN A 349 -10.17 -3.03 0.58
CA ASN A 349 -8.98 -2.20 0.76
C ASN A 349 -8.20 -2.05 -0.55
N GLU A 350 -8.03 -3.15 -1.29
CA GLU A 350 -7.33 -3.10 -2.58
C GLU A 350 -8.14 -2.37 -3.66
N ARG A 351 -9.47 -2.54 -3.67
CA ARG A 351 -10.37 -1.72 -4.48
C ARG A 351 -10.18 -0.23 -4.19
N GLY A 352 -10.17 0.13 -2.91
CA GLY A 352 -9.93 1.49 -2.43
C GLY A 352 -8.57 2.01 -2.85
N LYS A 353 -7.53 1.20 -2.71
CA LYS A 353 -6.16 1.53 -3.12
C LYS A 353 -6.05 1.90 -4.59
N VAL A 354 -6.63 1.08 -5.47
CA VAL A 354 -6.62 1.35 -6.92
C VAL A 354 -7.32 2.67 -7.24
N VAL A 355 -8.49 2.93 -6.66
CA VAL A 355 -9.25 4.16 -6.89
C VAL A 355 -8.48 5.38 -6.36
N ASN A 356 -7.95 5.31 -5.15
CA ASN A 356 -7.21 6.40 -4.53
C ASN A 356 -5.92 6.72 -5.30
N ASP A 357 -5.19 5.72 -5.75
CA ASP A 357 -4.00 5.91 -6.59
C ASP A 357 -4.33 6.64 -7.90
N LEU A 358 -5.42 6.26 -8.57
CA LEU A 358 -5.86 6.91 -9.82
C LEU A 358 -6.37 8.33 -9.56
N ALA A 359 -7.14 8.54 -8.49
CA ALA A 359 -7.60 9.86 -8.10
C ALA A 359 -6.42 10.79 -7.78
N PHE A 360 -5.39 10.28 -7.10
CA PHE A 360 -4.18 11.03 -6.76
C PHE A 360 -3.46 11.59 -7.98
N THR A 361 -3.49 10.87 -9.11
CA THR A 361 -2.88 11.34 -10.37
C THR A 361 -3.69 12.41 -11.07
N GLY A 362 -4.97 12.58 -10.72
CA GLY A 362 -5.90 13.45 -11.43
C GLY A 362 -6.40 12.84 -12.75
N CYS A 363 -6.21 11.56 -12.96
CA CYS A 363 -6.68 10.84 -14.16
C CYS A 363 -8.08 10.22 -13.99
N LEU A 364 -8.74 10.51 -12.87
CA LEU A 364 -10.08 10.02 -12.56
C LEU A 364 -11.08 11.16 -12.75
N ASP A 365 -12.06 10.97 -13.64
CA ASP A 365 -13.12 11.94 -13.89
C ASP A 365 -14.35 11.68 -13.01
N ALA A 366 -14.78 10.41 -12.90
CA ALA A 366 -15.92 10.06 -12.07
C ALA A 366 -15.71 8.71 -11.40
N VAL A 367 -16.33 8.53 -10.23
CA VAL A 367 -16.35 7.25 -9.51
C VAL A 367 -17.68 7.06 -8.78
N GLU A 368 -18.14 5.80 -8.74
CA GLU A 368 -19.34 5.39 -8.03
C GLU A 368 -19.14 3.99 -7.48
N LEU A 369 -19.77 3.69 -6.33
CA LEU A 369 -19.86 2.32 -5.81
C LEU A 369 -21.19 1.72 -6.23
N VAL A 370 -21.15 0.57 -6.87
CA VAL A 370 -22.33 -0.16 -7.34
C VAL A 370 -22.40 -1.49 -6.64
N SER A 371 -23.46 -1.68 -5.85
CA SER A 371 -23.69 -2.92 -5.11
C SER A 371 -24.02 -4.07 -6.04
N ARG A 372 -23.38 -5.21 -5.82
CA ARG A 372 -23.73 -6.48 -6.44
C ARG A 372 -24.47 -7.36 -5.45
N GLN A 373 -25.71 -7.70 -5.78
CA GLN A 373 -26.44 -8.69 -5.02
C GLN A 373 -25.91 -10.10 -5.34
N SER A 374 -25.16 -10.70 -4.42
CA SER A 374 -24.90 -12.14 -4.47
C SER A 374 -24.45 -12.70 -3.12
N PRO A 375 -25.30 -13.45 -2.46
CA PRO A 375 -25.00 -14.08 -1.17
C PRO A 375 -23.97 -15.21 -1.25
N ASP A 376 -23.75 -15.83 -2.40
CA ASP A 376 -22.94 -17.05 -2.55
C ASP A 376 -21.44 -16.81 -2.65
N LEU A 377 -20.99 -15.55 -2.63
CA LEU A 377 -19.62 -15.18 -2.91
C LEU A 377 -18.66 -15.25 -1.73
N LEU A 378 -19.18 -15.17 -0.51
CA LEU A 378 -18.37 -14.98 0.71
C LEU A 378 -17.71 -16.26 1.23
N GLN A 379 -18.04 -17.44 0.68
CA GLN A 379 -17.44 -18.70 1.12
C GLN A 379 -16.37 -19.17 0.12
N ASP A 380 -15.14 -19.33 0.59
CA ASP A 380 -14.18 -20.18 -0.10
C ASP A 380 -14.76 -21.60 -0.11
N PRO A 381 -14.95 -22.27 -1.28
CA PRO A 381 -15.49 -23.63 -1.37
C PRO A 381 -14.76 -24.67 -0.51
N LYS A 382 -13.59 -24.32 0.02
CA LYS A 382 -12.78 -25.16 0.91
C LYS A 382 -12.72 -24.66 2.36
N GLY A 383 -13.46 -23.58 2.72
CA GLY A 383 -13.55 -23.08 4.09
C GLY A 383 -12.24 -22.61 4.73
N LYS A 384 -11.20 -22.32 3.91
CA LYS A 384 -9.84 -22.08 4.40
C LYS A 384 -9.39 -20.63 4.37
N GLN A 385 -10.13 -19.75 3.72
CA GLN A 385 -9.80 -18.33 3.65
C GLN A 385 -11.09 -17.52 3.74
N PHE A 386 -11.21 -16.73 4.81
CA PHE A 386 -12.28 -15.76 4.90
C PHE A 386 -11.97 -14.61 3.95
N ILE A 387 -12.93 -14.23 3.13
CA ILE A 387 -12.87 -13.04 2.29
C ILE A 387 -13.85 -12.05 2.88
N LEU A 388 -13.34 -10.87 3.20
CA LEU A 388 -14.12 -9.76 3.69
C LEU A 388 -14.40 -8.83 2.51
N THR A 389 -15.65 -8.55 2.25
CA THR A 389 -16.09 -7.62 1.20
C THR A 389 -17.51 -7.14 1.47
N ASP A 390 -17.76 -5.87 1.14
CA ASP A 390 -19.09 -5.28 1.06
C ASP A 390 -19.85 -5.69 -0.23
N THR A 391 -19.17 -6.42 -1.15
CA THR A 391 -19.66 -6.83 -2.47
C THR A 391 -19.81 -5.71 -3.51
N ASP A 392 -19.50 -4.47 -3.17
CA ASP A 392 -19.57 -3.34 -4.08
C ASP A 392 -18.44 -3.37 -5.11
N VAL A 393 -18.74 -2.88 -6.29
CA VAL A 393 -17.79 -2.69 -7.39
C VAL A 393 -17.56 -1.18 -7.56
N ALA A 394 -16.31 -0.75 -7.51
CA ALA A 394 -15.98 0.63 -7.83
C ALA A 394 -16.00 0.82 -9.35
N VAL A 395 -16.90 1.66 -9.82
CA VAL A 395 -17.01 2.04 -11.23
C VAL A 395 -16.25 3.34 -11.43
N VAL A 396 -15.19 3.29 -12.20
CA VAL A 396 -14.24 4.38 -12.40
C VAL A 396 -14.27 4.85 -13.84
N ARG A 397 -14.63 6.12 -14.09
CA ARG A 397 -14.46 6.74 -15.37
C ARG A 397 -13.12 7.48 -15.43
N LEU A 398 -12.29 7.06 -16.38
CA LEU A 398 -10.97 7.65 -16.59
C LEU A 398 -11.08 8.88 -17.48
N ASP A 399 -10.32 9.91 -17.12
CA ASP A 399 -10.08 11.07 -17.97
C ASP A 399 -8.89 10.82 -18.92
N VAL A 400 -8.73 11.69 -19.91
CA VAL A 400 -7.64 11.66 -20.89
C VAL A 400 -6.26 11.89 -20.25
N CYS A 401 -6.19 12.19 -18.96
CA CYS A 401 -4.96 12.54 -18.24
C CYS A 401 -4.16 13.68 -18.94
N ASN A 402 -4.83 14.70 -19.43
CA ASN A 402 -4.18 15.80 -20.15
C ASN A 402 -3.21 16.62 -19.29
N ASN A 403 -3.41 16.61 -17.97
CA ASN A 403 -2.50 17.17 -16.97
C ASN A 403 -2.40 16.20 -15.79
N PRO A 404 -1.69 15.07 -15.93
CA PRO A 404 -1.46 14.24 -14.77
C PRO A 404 -0.74 15.13 -13.75
N ARG A 405 -1.25 15.16 -12.51
CA ARG A 405 -0.52 15.73 -11.38
C ARG A 405 0.66 14.86 -11.06
N ILE A 406 1.53 14.69 -12.01
CA ILE A 406 2.80 14.02 -11.81
C ILE A 406 3.48 14.85 -10.72
N MET A 407 3.80 14.23 -9.62
CA MET A 407 4.70 14.83 -8.65
C MET A 407 5.97 15.19 -9.40
N GLN A 408 6.18 16.48 -9.70
CA GLN A 408 7.37 16.94 -10.39
C GLN A 408 8.59 16.41 -9.63
N GLY A 409 9.39 15.59 -10.27
CA GLY A 409 10.59 15.01 -9.72
C GLY A 409 10.49 13.58 -9.21
N VAL A 410 9.31 12.95 -9.17
CA VAL A 410 9.15 11.55 -8.76
C VAL A 410 8.75 10.71 -9.95
N ASP A 411 9.74 10.14 -10.63
CA ASP A 411 9.51 9.09 -11.60
C ASP A 411 9.25 7.77 -10.85
N LEU A 412 7.99 7.54 -10.49
CA LEU A 412 7.53 6.33 -9.78
C LEU A 412 7.74 5.06 -10.63
N ALA A 413 7.82 5.20 -11.94
CA ALA A 413 8.00 4.10 -12.87
C ALA A 413 9.48 3.80 -13.16
N SER A 414 10.36 4.79 -13.07
CA SER A 414 11.80 4.58 -13.24
C SER A 414 12.40 4.16 -11.92
N GLY A 415 12.54 2.87 -11.72
CA GLY A 415 13.37 2.32 -10.65
C GLY A 415 14.85 2.70 -10.85
N ARG A 416 15.17 3.96 -10.67
CA ARG A 416 16.57 4.40 -10.46
C ARG A 416 16.99 4.07 -9.03
N ASP A 417 16.68 2.89 -8.58
CA ASP A 417 17.02 2.41 -7.24
C ASP A 417 18.35 1.68 -7.20
N GLN A 418 19.20 1.89 -8.19
CA GLN A 418 20.52 1.30 -8.08
C GLN A 418 21.55 2.41 -8.06
N PRO A 419 22.29 2.53 -6.93
CA PRO A 419 23.56 3.21 -6.94
C PRO A 419 24.35 2.65 -8.13
N SER A 420 25.16 3.47 -8.79
CA SER A 420 25.91 3.13 -10.00
C SER A 420 26.46 1.70 -9.94
N ARG A 421 26.48 0.98 -11.06
CA ARG A 421 26.92 -0.44 -11.12
C ARG A 421 28.25 -0.70 -10.38
N PHE A 422 29.09 0.29 -10.26
CA PHE A 422 30.36 0.23 -9.54
C PHE A 422 30.19 0.25 -8.02
N SER A 423 29.31 1.09 -7.48
CA SER A 423 29.00 1.11 -6.04
C SER A 423 28.16 -0.09 -5.61
N SER A 424 27.37 -0.68 -6.51
CA SER A 424 26.60 -1.89 -6.23
C SER A 424 27.49 -3.13 -6.12
N GLY A 425 28.57 -3.22 -6.90
CA GLY A 425 29.53 -4.33 -6.83
C GLY A 425 30.29 -4.35 -5.51
N PHE A 426 30.82 -3.21 -5.08
CA PHE A 426 31.49 -3.08 -3.77
C PHE A 426 30.52 -3.21 -2.60
N GLY A 427 29.31 -2.68 -2.70
CA GLY A 427 28.27 -2.85 -1.70
C GLY A 427 27.84 -4.30 -1.57
N SER A 428 27.67 -5.01 -2.67
CA SER A 428 27.35 -6.44 -2.70
C SER A 428 28.50 -7.26 -2.08
N LEU A 429 29.75 -7.02 -2.49
CA LEU A 429 30.93 -7.71 -1.93
C LEU A 429 31.07 -7.43 -0.43
N ARG A 430 30.91 -6.19 0.00
CA ARG A 430 30.92 -5.83 1.43
C ARG A 430 29.80 -6.53 2.20
N ASN A 431 28.61 -6.57 1.65
CA ASN A 431 27.48 -7.26 2.27
C ASN A 431 27.71 -8.77 2.28
N ASP A 432 28.26 -9.34 1.21
CA ASP A 432 28.59 -10.78 1.13
C ASP A 432 29.67 -11.16 2.13
N LEU A 433 30.71 -10.36 2.30
CA LEU A 433 31.72 -10.56 3.35
C LEU A 433 31.13 -10.44 4.74
N ARG A 434 30.30 -9.43 4.99
CA ARG A 434 29.58 -9.26 6.27
C ARG A 434 28.65 -10.43 6.56
N HIS A 435 27.94 -10.94 5.56
CA HIS A 435 26.97 -12.03 5.75
C HIS A 435 27.59 -13.42 5.80
N ASN A 436 28.70 -13.64 5.11
CA ASN A 436 29.14 -15.00 4.85
C ASN A 436 30.26 -15.51 5.76
N ILE A 437 31.13 -14.70 6.30
CA ILE A 437 32.31 -15.21 7.04
C ILE A 437 32.27 -14.80 8.52
N LEU A 438 32.27 -13.53 8.81
CA LEU A 438 32.34 -13.05 10.19
C LEU A 438 30.95 -12.95 10.84
N PHE A 439 30.00 -12.50 10.06
CA PHE A 439 28.71 -12.03 10.54
C PHE A 439 27.74 -13.17 10.79
N THR A 440 27.66 -14.14 9.88
CA THR A 440 26.76 -15.30 10.06
C THR A 440 27.20 -16.12 11.25
N THR A 441 28.52 -16.35 11.39
CA THR A 441 29.06 -17.11 12.54
C THR A 441 28.78 -16.36 13.85
N TYR A 442 29.07 -15.07 13.91
CA TYR A 442 28.85 -14.26 15.10
C TYR A 442 27.36 -14.16 15.46
N ASN A 443 26.50 -13.85 14.50
CA ASN A 443 25.08 -13.71 14.77
C ASN A 443 24.39 -15.05 15.06
N THR A 444 24.86 -16.14 14.47
CA THR A 444 24.35 -17.47 14.82
C THR A 444 24.71 -17.82 16.26
N LEU A 445 25.96 -17.58 16.67
CA LEU A 445 26.36 -17.73 18.07
C LEU A 445 25.52 -16.85 18.99
N LYS A 446 25.29 -15.60 18.62
CA LYS A 446 24.45 -14.68 19.39
C LYS A 446 23.00 -15.10 19.47
N LEU A 447 22.42 -15.63 18.37
CA LEU A 447 21.05 -16.17 18.37
C LEU A 447 20.92 -17.43 19.24
N VAL A 448 21.96 -18.28 19.24
CA VAL A 448 21.98 -19.50 20.07
C VAL A 448 22.20 -19.17 21.55
N THR A 449 23.05 -18.17 21.85
CA THR A 449 23.43 -17.83 23.23
C THR A 449 22.49 -16.81 23.89
N GLN A 450 21.92 -15.92 23.10
CA GLN A 450 20.91 -14.96 23.57
C GLN A 450 19.55 -15.41 23.11
N ARG A 451 18.74 -15.96 24.04
CA ARG A 451 17.27 -15.94 23.90
C ARG A 451 16.86 -14.46 23.91
N GLN A 452 16.97 -13.78 22.79
CA GLN A 452 16.45 -12.43 22.67
C GLN A 452 14.94 -12.52 22.87
N THR A 453 14.46 -11.88 23.89
CA THR A 453 13.09 -11.43 23.96
C THR A 453 12.89 -10.51 22.75
N LEU A 454 12.48 -11.09 21.63
CA LEU A 454 12.00 -10.30 20.50
C LEU A 454 10.87 -9.43 21.05
N LYS A 455 11.01 -8.10 20.96
CA LYS A 455 9.88 -7.23 21.19
C LYS A 455 8.72 -7.76 20.36
N PRO A 456 7.50 -7.83 20.93
CA PRO A 456 6.37 -8.36 20.19
C PRO A 456 6.22 -7.55 18.89
N LEU A 457 6.25 -8.24 17.77
CA LEU A 457 5.88 -7.66 16.49
C LEU A 457 4.43 -7.25 16.60
N ARG A 458 4.12 -6.05 16.15
CA ARG A 458 2.74 -5.71 15.91
C ARG A 458 2.19 -6.79 14.96
N LYS A 459 1.22 -7.55 15.43
CA LYS A 459 0.42 -8.37 14.54
C LYS A 459 -0.15 -7.40 13.51
N THR A 460 -0.21 -7.83 12.25
CA THR A 460 -0.96 -7.14 11.19
C THR A 460 -2.14 -6.41 11.81
N PRO A 461 -2.35 -5.12 11.49
CA PRO A 461 -3.35 -4.30 12.14
C PRO A 461 -4.63 -5.12 12.32
N SER A 462 -5.20 -5.08 13.51
CA SER A 462 -6.53 -5.63 13.73
C SER A 462 -7.49 -4.95 12.75
N ILE A 463 -8.58 -5.62 12.44
CA ILE A 463 -9.65 -5.16 11.53
C ILE A 463 -10.04 -3.69 11.75
N ASP A 464 -9.75 -3.13 12.93
CA ASP A 464 -10.05 -1.73 13.32
C ASP A 464 -9.09 -0.66 12.75
N SER A 465 -7.99 -1.04 12.13
CA SER A 465 -7.05 -0.11 11.48
C SER A 465 -7.11 -0.26 9.96
N ASN A 466 -8.28 -0.04 9.39
CA ASN A 466 -8.41 0.02 7.93
C ASN A 466 -7.64 1.22 7.38
N PRO A 467 -6.84 1.04 6.32
CA PRO A 467 -6.34 2.17 5.56
C PRO A 467 -7.53 3.02 5.06
N PRO A 468 -7.32 4.30 4.73
CA PRO A 468 -8.37 5.15 4.22
C PRO A 468 -9.07 4.48 3.04
N GLY A 469 -10.33 4.10 3.23
CA GLY A 469 -11.17 3.48 2.22
C GLY A 469 -11.72 4.51 1.22
N LEU A 470 -12.91 4.24 0.71
CA LEU A 470 -13.63 5.13 -0.19
C LEU A 470 -14.72 5.94 0.53
N ASP A 471 -14.64 6.11 1.85
CA ASP A 471 -15.64 6.82 2.66
C ASP A 471 -15.82 8.27 2.22
N TRP A 472 -14.81 8.86 1.59
CA TRP A 472 -14.86 10.20 1.00
C TRP A 472 -15.82 10.31 -0.19
N LEU A 473 -16.22 9.19 -0.82
CA LEU A 473 -17.20 9.20 -1.90
C LEU A 473 -18.57 9.71 -1.44
N SER A 474 -18.94 9.51 -0.19
CA SER A 474 -20.18 10.04 0.39
C SER A 474 -20.25 11.57 0.44
N SER A 475 -19.10 12.25 0.33
CA SER A 475 -19.01 13.72 0.27
C SER A 475 -19.13 14.29 -1.13
N LEU A 476 -19.17 13.46 -2.17
CA LEU A 476 -19.41 13.92 -3.54
C LEU A 476 -20.86 14.47 -3.66
N PRO A 477 -21.09 15.56 -4.40
CA PRO A 477 -22.44 16.06 -4.60
C PRO A 477 -23.26 14.99 -5.32
N ALA A 478 -24.28 14.47 -4.65
CA ALA A 478 -25.23 13.53 -5.22
C ALA A 478 -25.88 14.14 -6.46
N GLY A 479 -25.59 13.63 -7.62
CA GLY A 479 -26.50 13.75 -8.73
C GLY A 479 -27.73 12.95 -8.31
N LYS A 480 -28.84 13.65 -7.98
CA LYS A 480 -30.12 13.14 -7.45
C LYS A 480 -30.23 11.60 -7.45
N ALA A 481 -29.53 10.95 -6.54
CA ALA A 481 -29.66 9.53 -6.29
C ALA A 481 -30.65 9.34 -5.17
N THR A 482 -31.64 8.52 -5.43
CA THR A 482 -32.61 8.02 -4.46
C THR A 482 -31.90 7.55 -3.19
N SER A 483 -32.36 8.08 -2.07
CA SER A 483 -31.95 7.76 -0.72
C SER A 483 -31.76 6.25 -0.48
N PHE A 484 -30.51 5.83 -0.28
CA PHE A 484 -30.24 4.54 0.33
C PHE A 484 -30.33 4.68 1.85
N VAL A 485 -31.30 4.00 2.41
CA VAL A 485 -31.46 3.80 3.85
C VAL A 485 -30.29 2.92 4.31
N SER A 486 -29.39 3.48 5.10
CA SER A 486 -28.42 2.70 5.85
C SER A 486 -29.15 1.87 6.89
N ALA A 487 -29.26 0.58 6.67
CA ALA A 487 -29.67 -0.34 7.72
C ALA A 487 -28.53 -0.43 8.74
N SER A 488 -28.71 0.21 9.89
CA SER A 488 -27.87 -0.02 11.07
C SER A 488 -28.11 -1.45 11.55
N SER A 489 -27.15 -2.31 11.35
CA SER A 489 -27.15 -3.63 11.99
C SER A 489 -26.54 -3.52 13.39
N ASP A 490 -27.40 -3.36 14.38
CA ASP A 490 -27.05 -3.69 15.76
C ASP A 490 -26.75 -5.20 15.85
N PRO A 491 -25.72 -5.62 16.59
CA PRO A 491 -25.42 -7.03 16.77
C PRO A 491 -26.49 -7.69 17.65
N PRO A 492 -26.94 -8.91 17.36
CA PRO A 492 -27.91 -9.61 18.19
C PRO A 492 -27.27 -10.00 19.53
N THR A 493 -27.79 -9.44 20.61
CA THR A 493 -27.61 -9.96 21.97
C THR A 493 -28.37 -11.28 22.08
N GLY A 494 -27.67 -12.38 21.96
CA GLY A 494 -28.20 -13.73 22.17
C GLY A 494 -27.59 -14.37 23.39
N ALA A 495 -28.43 -14.52 24.42
CA ALA A 495 -28.11 -15.20 25.67
C ALA A 495 -27.78 -16.69 25.45
N ILE A 496 -26.78 -17.13 26.21
CA ILE A 496 -26.43 -18.52 26.41
C ILE A 496 -27.45 -19.16 27.38
N GLN A 497 -28.01 -20.25 27.00
CA GLN A 497 -28.35 -21.39 27.85
C GLN A 497 -27.81 -22.66 27.24
#